data_f0560ed1644825d9b9c54eea1d5460c7
#
_entry.id   f0560ed1644825d9b9c54eea1d5460c7
#
_cell.length_a   1.000
_cell.length_b   1.000
_cell.length_c   1.000
_cell.angle_alpha   90.00
_cell.angle_beta   90.00
_cell.angle_gamma   90.00
#
_symmetry.space_group_name_H-M   'P 1'
#
loop_
_entity.id
_entity.type
_entity.pdbx_description
1 polymer ?
#
loop_
_entity_poly.entity_id
_entity_poly.type
_entity_poly.pdbx_seq_one_letter_code
_entity_poly.pdbx_strand_id
1 'polypeptide(L)'
;MITPLYPDLIVLGSTGSVGTQALDVARAHGIRVRGVTAHRSVDAVEAQVRVFSPDFAVLTDPSAAADLRARVADTGTRVLAGFAGITEMLHSVTTDNPLGLVVENSILGSAGLLPTLETLKAGHKLALANKESLVVGGELVMPLAKEKGATILPVDSEHCAIFQCLRAGKQEEISRILLTASGGPFFGYTREQLQTVTKAMTLAHPTWKMGEKITVDSATLMNKGFELIEAVHLFGVAPEQVEVVVHRESMIHSMVEYVDHSIIAQMSVPDMRHCVQYALTHPRRLPAGDTLPPTDLFSLGKLTFARPDGEAFPLLPLAADCIRRGGAIPAVLNAADEEVVEAFLREKIPFSAIPELIARTVEDLASLSSVHTYEDIMAADRAARETAHTHIATV
;
A
#
# COMPACT_ATOMS: atom_id res chain seq x y z
N MET A 1 14.74 -29.80 18.05
CA MET A 1 13.97 -28.57 17.73
C MET A 1 13.74 -28.59 16.23
N ILE A 2 12.50 -28.40 15.79
CA ILE A 2 12.17 -28.28 14.35
C ILE A 2 12.68 -26.91 13.91
N THR A 3 13.57 -26.86 12.93
CA THR A 3 14.06 -25.60 12.36
C THR A 3 12.86 -24.82 11.81
N PRO A 4 12.64 -23.54 12.20
CA PRO A 4 11.58 -22.72 11.65
C PRO A 4 11.70 -22.63 10.12
N LEU A 5 10.57 -22.79 9.43
CA LEU A 5 10.54 -22.73 7.96
C LEU A 5 10.37 -21.29 7.44
N TYR A 6 9.89 -20.39 8.29
CA TYR A 6 9.51 -19.01 7.97
C TYR A 6 9.97 -18.05 9.06
N PRO A 7 10.19 -16.76 8.76
CA PRO A 7 10.45 -15.75 9.78
C PRO A 7 9.22 -15.58 10.69
N ASP A 8 9.45 -15.03 11.88
CA ASP A 8 8.36 -14.58 12.74
C ASP A 8 7.67 -13.35 12.13
N LEU A 9 6.44 -13.06 12.52
CA LEU A 9 5.61 -12.02 11.90
C LEU A 9 5.11 -11.00 12.94
N ILE A 10 5.19 -9.72 12.58
CA ILE A 10 4.38 -8.64 13.17
C ILE A 10 3.43 -8.11 12.08
N VAL A 11 2.18 -7.87 12.44
CA VAL A 11 1.18 -7.29 11.52
C VAL A 11 0.73 -5.93 12.04
N LEU A 12 1.10 -4.88 11.31
CA LEU A 12 0.67 -3.51 11.56
C LEU A 12 -0.60 -3.22 10.75
N GLY A 13 -1.71 -2.94 11.43
CA GLY A 13 -3.03 -2.83 10.79
C GLY A 13 -3.74 -4.18 10.64
N SER A 14 -3.58 -5.07 11.61
CA SER A 14 -4.03 -6.48 11.59
C SER A 14 -5.54 -6.69 11.42
N THR A 15 -6.35 -5.67 11.62
CA THR A 15 -7.82 -5.73 11.47
C THR A 15 -8.30 -5.20 10.12
N GLY A 16 -7.39 -4.67 9.30
CA GLY A 16 -7.66 -4.25 7.92
C GLY A 16 -7.74 -5.42 6.94
N SER A 17 -8.12 -5.13 5.69
CA SER A 17 -8.27 -6.15 4.65
C SER A 17 -6.99 -6.95 4.39
N VAL A 18 -5.84 -6.30 4.26
CA VAL A 18 -4.55 -6.97 4.01
C VAL A 18 -4.03 -7.63 5.29
N GLY A 19 -4.10 -6.93 6.43
CA GLY A 19 -3.64 -7.48 7.71
C GLY A 19 -4.38 -8.76 8.13
N THR A 20 -5.70 -8.87 7.89
CA THR A 20 -6.45 -10.12 8.12
C THR A 20 -5.99 -11.23 7.20
N GLN A 21 -5.70 -10.94 5.93
CA GLN A 21 -5.14 -11.91 4.98
C GLN A 21 -3.72 -12.35 5.38
N ALA A 22 -2.90 -11.44 5.94
CA ALA A 22 -1.58 -11.79 6.49
C ALA A 22 -1.70 -12.77 7.66
N LEU A 23 -2.67 -12.57 8.54
CA LEU A 23 -2.96 -13.52 9.63
C LEU A 23 -3.53 -14.85 9.14
N ASP A 24 -4.33 -14.87 8.07
CA ASP A 24 -4.80 -16.10 7.44
C ASP A 24 -3.63 -16.90 6.83
N VAL A 25 -2.72 -16.25 6.13
CA VAL A 25 -1.48 -16.86 5.64
C VAL A 25 -0.63 -17.39 6.80
N ALA A 26 -0.47 -16.58 7.87
CA ALA A 26 0.28 -17.02 9.04
C ALA A 26 -0.31 -18.27 9.67
N ARG A 27 -1.64 -18.34 9.79
CA ARG A 27 -2.35 -19.52 10.30
C ARG A 27 -2.17 -20.75 9.40
N ALA A 28 -2.35 -20.57 8.09
CA ALA A 28 -2.27 -21.67 7.12
C ALA A 28 -0.87 -22.32 7.08
N HIS A 29 0.17 -21.54 7.33
CA HIS A 29 1.56 -22.00 7.24
C HIS A 29 2.27 -22.15 8.60
N GLY A 30 1.56 -21.91 9.71
CA GLY A 30 2.15 -22.02 11.05
C GLY A 30 3.23 -20.97 11.33
N ILE A 31 3.13 -19.78 10.72
CA ILE A 31 4.03 -18.65 10.99
C ILE A 31 3.69 -18.09 12.38
N ARG A 32 4.70 -17.92 13.23
CA ARG A 32 4.53 -17.38 14.57
C ARG A 32 4.29 -15.86 14.51
N VAL A 33 3.13 -15.42 15.01
CA VAL A 33 2.79 -14.00 15.13
C VAL A 33 3.32 -13.47 16.46
N ARG A 34 4.19 -12.46 16.40
CA ARG A 34 4.83 -11.82 17.56
C ARG A 34 4.09 -10.56 18.01
N GLY A 35 3.43 -9.86 17.08
CA GLY A 35 2.71 -8.64 17.38
C GLY A 35 1.58 -8.36 16.41
N VAL A 36 0.53 -7.72 16.91
CA VAL A 36 -0.61 -7.24 16.12
C VAL A 36 -0.94 -5.81 16.51
N THR A 37 -1.36 -5.00 15.54
CA THR A 37 -1.77 -3.62 15.83
C THR A 37 -3.07 -3.24 15.13
N ALA A 38 -3.84 -2.35 15.77
CA ALA A 38 -5.01 -1.73 15.15
C ALA A 38 -5.24 -0.33 15.75
N HIS A 39 -6.27 0.40 15.26
CA HIS A 39 -6.64 1.69 15.83
C HIS A 39 -7.53 1.53 17.08
N ARG A 40 -8.77 1.05 16.88
CA ARG A 40 -9.81 0.97 17.93
C ARG A 40 -10.51 -0.39 18.02
N SER A 41 -10.19 -1.33 17.15
CA SER A 41 -10.93 -2.59 16.96
C SER A 41 -10.63 -3.58 18.09
N VAL A 42 -11.10 -3.30 19.31
CA VAL A 42 -10.81 -4.11 20.52
C VAL A 42 -11.24 -5.57 20.33
N ASP A 43 -12.50 -5.82 19.92
CA ASP A 43 -13.05 -7.18 19.76
C ASP A 43 -12.24 -8.02 18.76
N ALA A 44 -11.86 -7.41 17.64
CA ALA A 44 -11.07 -8.11 16.62
C ALA A 44 -9.66 -8.42 17.11
N VAL A 45 -9.00 -7.48 17.80
CA VAL A 45 -7.65 -7.69 18.34
C VAL A 45 -7.67 -8.69 19.51
N GLU A 46 -8.68 -8.68 20.37
CA GLU A 46 -8.87 -9.70 21.40
C GLU A 46 -8.97 -11.11 20.77
N ALA A 47 -9.79 -11.26 19.73
CA ALA A 47 -9.89 -12.54 19.00
C ALA A 47 -8.53 -12.97 18.40
N GLN A 48 -7.77 -12.04 17.83
CA GLN A 48 -6.43 -12.30 17.30
C GLN A 48 -5.46 -12.72 18.41
N VAL A 49 -5.48 -12.03 19.55
CA VAL A 49 -4.66 -12.37 20.75
C VAL A 49 -4.95 -13.79 21.22
N ARG A 50 -6.22 -14.18 21.32
CA ARG A 50 -6.60 -15.52 21.76
C ARG A 50 -6.22 -16.63 20.78
N VAL A 51 -6.21 -16.30 19.47
CA VAL A 51 -5.87 -17.29 18.41
C VAL A 51 -4.35 -17.43 18.24
N PHE A 52 -3.62 -16.32 18.20
CA PHE A 52 -2.20 -16.30 17.82
C PHE A 52 -1.25 -16.21 19.02
N SER A 53 -1.77 -15.82 20.21
CA SER A 53 -0.98 -15.60 21.43
C SER A 53 0.29 -14.77 21.16
N PRO A 54 0.17 -13.58 20.56
CA PRO A 54 1.32 -12.73 20.25
C PRO A 54 1.96 -12.20 21.54
N ASP A 55 3.24 -11.85 21.47
CA ASP A 55 3.93 -11.22 22.61
C ASP A 55 3.38 -9.80 22.87
N PHE A 56 2.97 -9.10 21.80
CA PHE A 56 2.49 -7.72 21.87
C PHE A 56 1.16 -7.54 21.11
N ALA A 57 0.31 -6.69 21.69
CA ALA A 57 -0.84 -6.10 20.99
C ALA A 57 -0.82 -4.59 21.17
N VAL A 58 -0.98 -3.80 20.11
CA VAL A 58 -0.96 -2.33 20.21
C VAL A 58 -2.23 -1.75 19.62
N LEU A 59 -2.95 -0.94 20.39
CA LEU A 59 -4.02 -0.10 19.86
C LEU A 59 -3.59 1.37 19.89
N THR A 60 -3.70 2.07 18.75
CA THR A 60 -3.27 3.47 18.70
C THR A 60 -4.19 4.42 19.46
N ASP A 61 -5.46 4.03 19.70
CA ASP A 61 -6.35 4.73 20.62
C ASP A 61 -6.08 4.29 22.08
N PRO A 62 -5.73 5.23 22.99
CA PRO A 62 -5.38 4.87 24.36
C PRO A 62 -6.52 4.24 25.17
N SER A 63 -7.77 4.64 24.92
CA SER A 63 -8.95 4.12 25.62
C SER A 63 -9.24 2.68 25.18
N ALA A 64 -9.16 2.41 23.87
CA ALA A 64 -9.26 1.06 23.34
C ALA A 64 -8.13 0.14 23.83
N ALA A 65 -6.91 0.66 23.96
CA ALA A 65 -5.78 -0.09 24.53
C ALA A 65 -6.01 -0.45 26.00
N ALA A 66 -6.60 0.45 26.79
CA ALA A 66 -6.95 0.17 28.20
C ALA A 66 -8.04 -0.92 28.32
N ASP A 67 -9.07 -0.88 27.47
CA ASP A 67 -10.12 -1.90 27.41
C ASP A 67 -9.52 -3.26 27.00
N LEU A 68 -8.73 -3.30 25.91
CA LEU A 68 -8.08 -4.54 25.49
C LEU A 68 -7.20 -5.14 26.62
N ARG A 69 -6.42 -4.31 27.32
CA ARG A 69 -5.55 -4.77 28.40
C ARG A 69 -6.35 -5.48 29.51
N ALA A 70 -7.52 -4.96 29.85
CA ALA A 70 -8.40 -5.59 30.83
C ALA A 70 -8.95 -6.93 30.32
N ARG A 71 -9.34 -7.01 29.04
CA ARG A 71 -9.95 -8.21 28.46
C ARG A 71 -8.97 -9.37 28.26
N VAL A 72 -7.69 -9.07 28.00
CA VAL A 72 -6.67 -10.09 27.74
C VAL A 72 -5.70 -10.28 28.91
N ALA A 73 -6.08 -9.82 30.12
CA ALA A 73 -5.27 -9.93 31.33
C ALA A 73 -4.95 -11.39 31.75
N ASP A 74 -5.73 -12.34 31.25
CA ASP A 74 -5.55 -13.78 31.41
C ASP A 74 -4.53 -14.39 30.41
N THR A 75 -3.98 -13.58 29.51
CA THR A 75 -3.00 -14.00 28.50
C THR A 75 -1.60 -13.49 28.83
N GLY A 76 -0.57 -14.00 28.12
CA GLY A 76 0.81 -13.48 28.23
C GLY A 76 1.08 -12.25 27.35
N THR A 77 0.07 -11.75 26.61
CA THR A 77 0.26 -10.65 25.65
C THR A 77 0.40 -9.30 26.35
N ARG A 78 1.48 -8.58 26.03
CA ARG A 78 1.71 -7.22 26.51
C ARG A 78 0.93 -6.21 25.66
N VAL A 79 0.02 -5.45 26.27
CA VAL A 79 -0.79 -4.44 25.56
C VAL A 79 -0.15 -3.06 25.71
N LEU A 80 0.17 -2.43 24.55
CA LEU A 80 0.74 -1.09 24.44
C LEU A 80 -0.27 -0.13 23.79
N ALA A 81 -0.01 1.18 23.84
CA ALA A 81 -0.90 2.21 23.32
C ALA A 81 -0.17 3.24 22.46
N GLY A 82 -0.87 3.77 21.45
CA GLY A 82 -0.38 4.84 20.59
C GLY A 82 0.72 4.41 19.61
N PHE A 83 1.18 5.34 18.77
CA PHE A 83 2.32 5.10 17.90
C PHE A 83 3.62 4.86 18.68
N ALA A 84 3.78 5.48 19.84
CA ALA A 84 4.90 5.17 20.74
C ALA A 84 4.91 3.70 21.16
N GLY A 85 3.73 3.08 21.35
CA GLY A 85 3.62 1.65 21.62
C GLY A 85 4.03 0.78 20.43
N ILE A 86 3.75 1.22 19.20
CA ILE A 86 4.24 0.53 17.99
C ILE A 86 5.76 0.60 17.94
N THR A 87 6.35 1.79 18.12
CA THR A 87 7.81 1.98 18.17
C THR A 87 8.43 1.10 19.26
N GLU A 88 7.89 1.12 20.48
CA GLU A 88 8.36 0.28 21.58
C GLU A 88 8.32 -1.21 21.23
N MET A 89 7.23 -1.69 20.65
CA MET A 89 7.11 -3.07 20.20
C MET A 89 8.20 -3.42 19.17
N LEU A 90 8.35 -2.61 18.11
CA LEU A 90 9.31 -2.87 17.02
C LEU A 90 10.76 -2.95 17.50
N HIS A 91 11.13 -2.13 18.50
CA HIS A 91 12.49 -2.12 19.06
C HIS A 91 12.72 -3.10 20.20
N SER A 92 11.65 -3.60 20.86
CA SER A 92 11.80 -4.53 21.98
C SER A 92 11.51 -5.98 21.65
N VAL A 93 10.83 -6.26 20.53
CA VAL A 93 10.57 -7.64 20.12
C VAL A 93 11.89 -8.35 19.79
N THR A 94 12.07 -9.52 20.35
CA THR A 94 13.22 -10.38 20.08
C THR A 94 12.74 -11.70 19.48
N THR A 95 13.56 -12.33 18.65
CA THR A 95 13.27 -13.65 18.11
C THR A 95 14.52 -14.51 18.13
N ASP A 96 14.34 -15.77 18.47
CA ASP A 96 15.34 -16.86 18.34
C ASP A 96 15.24 -17.55 16.98
N ASN A 97 14.32 -17.11 16.12
CA ASN A 97 14.17 -17.62 14.78
C ASN A 97 15.35 -17.21 13.89
N PRO A 98 16.14 -18.15 13.34
CA PRO A 98 17.29 -17.83 12.51
C PRO A 98 16.94 -17.12 11.20
N LEU A 99 15.68 -17.13 10.78
CA LEU A 99 15.17 -16.39 9.62
C LEU A 99 14.78 -14.95 9.96
N GLY A 100 14.82 -14.60 11.27
CA GLY A 100 14.52 -13.27 11.79
C GLY A 100 13.03 -12.97 11.85
N LEU A 101 12.70 -11.70 11.69
CA LEU A 101 11.37 -11.13 11.81
C LEU A 101 11.00 -10.39 10.52
N VAL A 102 9.76 -10.54 10.08
CA VAL A 102 9.12 -9.73 9.04
C VAL A 102 8.02 -8.90 9.69
N VAL A 103 8.00 -7.61 9.40
CA VAL A 103 6.92 -6.70 9.77
C VAL A 103 6.10 -6.43 8.53
N GLU A 104 4.84 -6.84 8.53
CA GLU A 104 3.86 -6.48 7.51
C GLU A 104 3.22 -5.16 7.91
N ASN A 105 3.29 -4.14 7.03
CA ASN A 105 2.69 -2.84 7.27
C ASN A 105 1.54 -2.56 6.30
N SER A 106 0.31 -2.68 6.80
CA SER A 106 -0.95 -2.36 6.12
C SER A 106 -1.76 -1.26 6.84
N ILE A 107 -1.07 -0.39 7.59
CA ILE A 107 -1.68 0.83 8.11
C ILE A 107 -2.04 1.74 6.93
N LEU A 108 -3.24 2.35 6.97
CA LEU A 108 -3.73 3.18 5.88
C LEU A 108 -3.14 4.59 5.90
N GLY A 109 -2.91 5.15 4.71
CA GLY A 109 -2.52 6.55 4.51
C GLY A 109 -1.11 6.89 5.01
N SER A 110 -0.81 8.17 5.12
CA SER A 110 0.49 8.69 5.58
C SER A 110 0.87 8.26 7.01
N ALA A 111 -0.10 7.80 7.83
CA ALA A 111 0.15 7.27 9.17
C ALA A 111 1.04 6.01 9.18
N GLY A 112 1.16 5.30 8.05
CA GLY A 112 2.05 4.16 7.88
C GLY A 112 3.53 4.51 7.80
N LEU A 113 3.89 5.77 7.51
CA LEU A 113 5.28 6.19 7.30
C LEU A 113 6.15 6.01 8.55
N LEU A 114 5.70 6.50 9.72
CA LEU A 114 6.47 6.37 10.95
C LEU A 114 6.74 4.90 11.30
N PRO A 115 5.74 3.99 11.33
CA PRO A 115 5.98 2.56 11.53
C PRO A 115 6.92 1.93 10.48
N THR A 116 6.87 2.37 9.22
CA THR A 116 7.81 1.95 8.17
C THR A 116 9.24 2.32 8.55
N LEU A 117 9.49 3.58 8.90
CA LEU A 117 10.82 4.05 9.30
C LEU A 117 11.33 3.33 10.57
N GLU A 118 10.48 3.16 11.57
CA GLU A 118 10.85 2.47 12.83
C GLU A 118 11.13 0.97 12.59
N THR A 119 10.42 0.31 11.70
CA THR A 119 10.70 -1.07 11.27
C THR A 119 12.10 -1.20 10.69
N LEU A 120 12.47 -0.28 9.79
CA LEU A 120 13.80 -0.27 9.16
C LEU A 120 14.90 0.07 10.16
N LYS A 121 14.68 1.04 11.07
CA LYS A 121 15.62 1.40 12.14
C LYS A 121 15.88 0.23 13.09
N ALA A 122 14.86 -0.58 13.36
CA ALA A 122 14.98 -1.79 14.18
C ALA A 122 15.69 -2.95 13.44
N GLY A 123 16.00 -2.79 12.15
CA GLY A 123 16.70 -3.80 11.35
C GLY A 123 15.83 -4.98 10.91
N HIS A 124 14.50 -4.83 10.93
CA HIS A 124 13.57 -5.88 10.51
C HIS A 124 13.34 -5.85 9.00
N LYS A 125 12.97 -6.99 8.42
CA LYS A 125 12.45 -7.05 7.04
C LYS A 125 11.06 -6.43 7.03
N LEU A 126 10.77 -5.64 6.00
CA LEU A 126 9.50 -4.97 5.83
C LEU A 126 8.71 -5.59 4.67
N ALA A 127 7.54 -6.16 4.94
CA ALA A 127 6.54 -6.49 3.94
C ALA A 127 5.58 -5.29 3.84
N LEU A 128 5.72 -4.48 2.79
CA LEU A 128 5.06 -3.18 2.67
C LEU A 128 3.80 -3.29 1.81
N ALA A 129 2.64 -3.16 2.45
CA ALA A 129 1.35 -3.01 1.80
C ALA A 129 0.89 -1.54 1.76
N ASN A 130 1.37 -0.71 2.69
CA ASN A 130 1.09 0.72 2.75
C ASN A 130 1.93 1.47 1.70
N LYS A 131 1.38 1.68 0.51
CA LYS A 131 2.04 2.40 -0.58
C LYS A 131 2.33 3.86 -0.24
N GLU A 132 1.47 4.47 0.58
CA GLU A 132 1.59 5.88 0.94
C GLU A 132 2.91 6.16 1.66
N SER A 133 3.48 5.21 2.40
CA SER A 133 4.82 5.37 3.00
C SER A 133 5.91 5.68 1.97
N LEU A 134 5.85 5.08 0.77
CA LEU A 134 6.78 5.39 -0.31
C LEU A 134 6.36 6.63 -1.10
N VAL A 135 5.06 6.88 -1.24
CA VAL A 135 4.57 8.10 -1.88
C VAL A 135 5.03 9.34 -1.11
N VAL A 136 4.79 9.38 0.20
CA VAL A 136 5.08 10.57 1.01
C VAL A 136 6.53 10.64 1.51
N GLY A 137 7.20 9.50 1.67
CA GLY A 137 8.49 9.40 2.33
C GLY A 137 9.53 8.56 1.61
N GLY A 138 9.34 8.23 0.33
CA GLY A 138 10.26 7.36 -0.42
C GLY A 138 11.71 7.85 -0.41
N GLU A 139 11.93 9.16 -0.44
CA GLU A 139 13.25 9.78 -0.33
C GLU A 139 13.93 9.57 1.04
N LEU A 140 13.17 9.25 2.09
CA LEU A 140 13.71 8.88 3.41
C LEU A 140 13.76 7.36 3.59
N VAL A 141 12.73 6.66 3.15
CA VAL A 141 12.56 5.21 3.36
C VAL A 141 13.65 4.42 2.61
N MET A 142 13.87 4.72 1.33
CA MET A 142 14.81 3.94 0.51
C MET A 142 16.28 4.09 0.93
N PRO A 143 16.79 5.32 1.21
CA PRO A 143 18.13 5.47 1.77
C PRO A 143 18.31 4.80 3.13
N LEU A 144 17.30 4.88 4.02
CA LEU A 144 17.34 4.22 5.32
C LEU A 144 17.37 2.69 5.18
N ALA A 145 16.55 2.12 4.30
CA ALA A 145 16.57 0.69 4.01
C ALA A 145 17.96 0.23 3.53
N LYS A 146 18.57 1.00 2.63
CA LYS A 146 19.93 0.74 2.13
C LYS A 146 20.98 0.84 3.25
N GLU A 147 20.91 1.88 4.07
CA GLU A 147 21.83 2.08 5.22
C GLU A 147 21.75 0.90 6.19
N LYS A 148 20.55 0.44 6.51
CA LYS A 148 20.34 -0.67 7.45
C LYS A 148 20.50 -2.06 6.82
N GLY A 149 20.70 -2.14 5.51
CA GLY A 149 20.70 -3.42 4.79
C GLY A 149 19.37 -4.17 4.90
N ALA A 150 18.27 -3.44 5.15
CA ALA A 150 16.95 -3.99 5.33
C ALA A 150 16.28 -4.27 3.98
N THR A 151 15.56 -5.39 3.90
CA THR A 151 14.82 -5.77 2.69
C THR A 151 13.40 -5.24 2.78
N ILE A 152 12.96 -4.50 1.75
CA ILE A 152 11.56 -4.16 1.55
C ILE A 152 10.96 -5.13 0.54
N LEU A 153 9.89 -5.81 0.94
CA LEU A 153 9.16 -6.80 0.15
C LEU A 153 7.78 -6.21 -0.17
N PRO A 154 7.48 -5.92 -1.44
CA PRO A 154 6.20 -5.31 -1.79
C PRO A 154 5.04 -6.30 -1.61
N VAL A 155 3.96 -5.83 -1.02
CA VAL A 155 2.70 -6.56 -0.86
C VAL A 155 1.64 -6.06 -1.83
N ASP A 156 1.69 -4.79 -2.25
CA ASP A 156 0.81 -4.30 -3.31
C ASP A 156 0.94 -5.18 -4.56
N SER A 157 -0.18 -5.55 -5.19
CA SER A 157 -0.23 -6.60 -6.20
C SER A 157 0.67 -6.33 -7.39
N GLU A 158 0.66 -5.12 -7.89
CA GLU A 158 1.45 -4.68 -9.03
C GLU A 158 2.96 -4.67 -8.71
N HIS A 159 3.32 -4.15 -7.54
CA HIS A 159 4.72 -4.08 -7.11
C HIS A 159 5.27 -5.45 -6.75
N CYS A 160 4.47 -6.31 -6.13
CA CYS A 160 4.81 -7.71 -5.92
C CYS A 160 5.05 -8.44 -7.24
N ALA A 161 4.25 -8.14 -8.28
CA ALA A 161 4.44 -8.69 -9.62
C ALA A 161 5.74 -8.20 -10.26
N ILE A 162 5.99 -6.89 -10.23
CA ILE A 162 7.23 -6.28 -10.76
C ILE A 162 8.45 -6.89 -10.05
N PHE A 163 8.42 -6.96 -8.71
CA PHE A 163 9.51 -7.56 -7.92
C PHE A 163 9.82 -9.00 -8.34
N GLN A 164 8.80 -9.78 -8.70
CA GLN A 164 8.99 -11.14 -9.21
C GLN A 164 9.55 -11.15 -10.63
N CYS A 165 9.09 -10.26 -11.51
CA CYS A 165 9.55 -10.14 -12.89
C CYS A 165 11.01 -9.67 -12.97
N LEU A 166 11.45 -8.78 -12.06
CA LEU A 166 12.82 -8.28 -11.98
C LEU A 166 13.87 -9.37 -11.68
N ARG A 167 13.45 -10.54 -11.25
CA ARG A 167 14.36 -11.68 -11.04
C ARG A 167 14.84 -12.33 -12.36
N ALA A 168 14.27 -11.96 -13.48
CA ALA A 168 14.62 -12.51 -14.79
C ALA A 168 15.84 -11.84 -15.44
N GLY A 169 16.25 -10.66 -14.95
CA GLY A 169 17.39 -9.90 -15.49
C GLY A 169 18.03 -9.02 -14.43
N LYS A 170 18.90 -8.11 -14.87
CA LYS A 170 19.60 -7.16 -14.02
C LYS A 170 18.96 -5.78 -14.11
N GLN A 171 19.24 -4.92 -13.15
CA GLN A 171 18.71 -3.55 -13.08
C GLN A 171 19.02 -2.73 -14.34
N GLU A 172 20.25 -2.83 -14.85
CA GLU A 172 20.68 -2.11 -16.05
C GLU A 172 20.08 -2.63 -17.36
N GLU A 173 19.42 -3.78 -17.32
CA GLU A 173 18.75 -4.40 -18.45
C GLU A 173 17.26 -4.05 -18.53
N ILE A 174 16.73 -3.29 -17.57
CA ILE A 174 15.34 -2.86 -17.57
C ILE A 174 15.16 -1.75 -18.59
N SER A 175 14.31 -1.98 -19.61
CA SER A 175 13.86 -0.95 -20.55
C SER A 175 12.74 -0.10 -19.92
N ARG A 176 11.68 -0.76 -19.46
CA ARG A 176 10.55 -0.12 -18.76
C ARG A 176 9.75 -1.10 -17.90
N ILE A 177 9.03 -0.54 -16.96
CA ILE A 177 8.00 -1.23 -16.18
C ILE A 177 6.65 -0.98 -16.84
N LEU A 178 5.88 -2.02 -17.07
CA LEU A 178 4.51 -1.96 -17.55
C LEU A 178 3.56 -2.19 -16.36
N LEU A 179 3.14 -1.09 -15.75
CA LEU A 179 2.31 -1.07 -14.56
C LEU A 179 0.84 -1.26 -14.96
N THR A 180 0.22 -2.40 -14.63
CA THR A 180 -1.15 -2.67 -15.03
C THR A 180 -2.17 -1.96 -14.14
N ALA A 181 -3.32 -1.62 -14.70
CA ALA A 181 -4.44 -1.01 -14.01
C ALA A 181 -5.75 -1.68 -14.44
N SER A 182 -6.70 -1.87 -13.52
CA SER A 182 -8.05 -2.32 -13.91
C SER A 182 -8.79 -1.27 -14.74
N GLY A 183 -8.37 0.00 -14.67
CA GLY A 183 -9.02 1.15 -15.28
C GLY A 183 -10.26 1.62 -14.50
N GLY A 184 -10.55 1.03 -13.34
CA GLY A 184 -11.66 1.42 -12.48
C GLY A 184 -13.05 1.19 -13.10
N PRO A 185 -14.12 1.67 -12.43
CA PRO A 185 -15.50 1.52 -12.91
C PRO A 185 -15.80 2.39 -14.15
N PHE A 186 -15.04 3.45 -14.39
CA PHE A 186 -15.33 4.45 -15.44
C PHE A 186 -14.41 4.37 -16.66
N PHE A 187 -13.74 3.23 -16.85
CA PHE A 187 -12.94 3.04 -18.06
C PHE A 187 -13.75 3.30 -19.34
N GLY A 188 -13.25 4.18 -20.21
CA GLY A 188 -13.91 4.58 -21.44
C GLY A 188 -14.96 5.71 -21.30
N TYR A 189 -15.17 6.25 -20.11
CA TYR A 189 -16.01 7.44 -19.92
C TYR A 189 -15.28 8.69 -20.40
N THR A 190 -16.06 9.58 -21.04
CA THR A 190 -15.58 10.92 -21.37
C THR A 190 -15.65 11.85 -20.14
N ARG A 191 -14.98 12.99 -20.21
CA ARG A 191 -15.02 14.01 -19.16
C ARG A 191 -16.45 14.50 -18.87
N GLU A 192 -17.31 14.58 -19.92
CA GLU A 192 -18.72 14.97 -19.77
C GLU A 192 -19.51 13.90 -19.01
N GLN A 193 -19.27 12.63 -19.29
CA GLN A 193 -19.94 11.54 -18.59
C GLN A 193 -19.55 11.48 -17.11
N LEU A 194 -18.32 11.84 -16.78
CA LEU A 194 -17.84 11.89 -15.39
C LEU A 194 -18.53 12.98 -14.55
N GLN A 195 -19.16 13.99 -15.16
CA GLN A 195 -19.93 15.03 -14.46
C GLN A 195 -21.15 14.49 -13.71
N THR A 196 -21.69 13.36 -14.14
CA THR A 196 -22.91 12.76 -13.59
C THR A 196 -22.66 11.58 -12.65
N VAL A 197 -21.39 11.29 -12.37
CA VAL A 197 -20.98 10.14 -11.53
C VAL A 197 -21.37 10.39 -10.08
N THR A 198 -22.00 9.37 -9.49
CA THR A 198 -22.39 9.37 -8.07
C THR A 198 -21.44 8.53 -7.21
N LYS A 199 -21.49 8.73 -5.89
CA LYS A 199 -20.77 7.89 -4.93
C LYS A 199 -21.07 6.39 -5.12
N ALA A 200 -22.34 6.04 -5.29
CA ALA A 200 -22.74 4.64 -5.49
C ALA A 200 -22.12 4.02 -6.76
N MET A 201 -22.06 4.77 -7.86
CA MET A 201 -21.40 4.34 -9.10
C MET A 201 -19.89 4.17 -8.88
N THR A 202 -19.27 5.11 -8.16
CA THR A 202 -17.83 5.09 -7.88
C THR A 202 -17.42 3.88 -7.05
N LEU A 203 -18.21 3.51 -6.04
CA LEU A 203 -17.93 2.38 -5.16
C LEU A 203 -18.23 1.00 -5.79
N ALA A 204 -18.79 0.95 -7.00
CA ALA A 204 -19.06 -0.30 -7.73
C ALA A 204 -17.84 -0.75 -8.58
N HIS A 205 -16.74 -1.11 -7.91
CA HIS A 205 -15.55 -1.59 -8.63
C HIS A 205 -15.80 -2.95 -9.31
N PRO A 206 -15.41 -3.12 -10.60
CA PRO A 206 -15.78 -4.31 -11.38
C PRO A 206 -15.08 -5.61 -10.96
N THR A 207 -13.89 -5.55 -10.36
CA THR A 207 -13.04 -6.73 -10.13
C THR A 207 -12.68 -6.91 -8.65
N TRP A 208 -12.26 -5.84 -7.96
CA TRP A 208 -11.74 -5.90 -6.61
C TRP A 208 -12.78 -5.44 -5.57
N LYS A 209 -12.81 -6.13 -4.42
CA LYS A 209 -13.53 -5.67 -3.22
C LYS A 209 -12.52 -4.98 -2.30
N MET A 210 -12.58 -3.68 -2.23
CA MET A 210 -11.61 -2.84 -1.51
C MET A 210 -12.33 -1.88 -0.54
N GLY A 211 -11.55 -1.17 0.27
CA GLY A 211 -12.05 -0.06 1.07
C GLY A 211 -12.57 1.10 0.21
N GLU A 212 -13.41 1.96 0.78
CA GLU A 212 -14.05 3.07 0.05
C GLU A 212 -13.03 4.04 -0.56
N LYS A 213 -12.01 4.47 0.22
CA LYS A 213 -10.98 5.42 -0.25
C LYS A 213 -10.25 4.90 -1.48
N ILE A 214 -9.65 3.71 -1.42
CA ILE A 214 -8.89 3.12 -2.55
C ILE A 214 -9.81 2.82 -3.75
N THR A 215 -11.11 2.60 -3.53
CA THR A 215 -12.07 2.43 -4.63
C THR A 215 -12.29 3.74 -5.37
N VAL A 216 -12.36 4.89 -4.68
CA VAL A 216 -12.40 6.22 -5.30
C VAL A 216 -11.09 6.50 -6.03
N ASP A 217 -9.93 6.18 -5.43
CA ASP A 217 -8.62 6.34 -6.06
C ASP A 217 -8.49 5.51 -7.35
N SER A 218 -9.06 4.29 -7.36
CA SER A 218 -9.13 3.47 -8.58
C SER A 218 -10.02 4.11 -9.64
N ALA A 219 -11.15 4.70 -9.24
CA ALA A 219 -12.10 5.35 -10.14
C ALA A 219 -11.54 6.63 -10.78
N THR A 220 -10.64 7.33 -10.09
CA THR A 220 -9.96 8.55 -10.55
C THR A 220 -8.61 8.28 -11.22
N LEU A 221 -8.11 7.04 -11.21
CA LEU A 221 -6.75 6.62 -11.52
C LEU A 221 -5.67 7.21 -10.57
N MET A 222 -6.04 7.84 -9.45
CA MET A 222 -5.06 8.27 -8.43
C MET A 222 -4.34 7.08 -7.81
N ASN A 223 -5.04 5.97 -7.54
CA ASN A 223 -4.37 4.76 -7.04
C ASN A 223 -3.20 4.37 -7.93
N LYS A 224 -3.38 4.41 -9.25
CA LYS A 224 -2.32 4.10 -10.22
C LYS A 224 -1.23 5.19 -10.25
N GLY A 225 -1.61 6.43 -9.98
CA GLY A 225 -0.65 7.52 -9.77
C GLY A 225 0.25 7.28 -8.56
N PHE A 226 -0.31 6.87 -7.43
CA PHE A 226 0.48 6.49 -6.24
C PHE A 226 1.37 5.28 -6.50
N GLU A 227 0.88 4.30 -7.19
CA GLU A 227 1.65 3.12 -7.56
C GLU A 227 2.81 3.42 -8.53
N LEU A 228 2.65 4.41 -9.41
CA LEU A 228 3.75 4.90 -10.24
C LEU A 228 4.84 5.53 -9.36
N ILE A 229 4.48 6.35 -8.38
CA ILE A 229 5.43 6.96 -7.43
C ILE A 229 6.13 5.87 -6.61
N GLU A 230 5.38 4.90 -6.10
CA GLU A 230 5.92 3.76 -5.35
C GLU A 230 6.91 2.96 -6.20
N ALA A 231 6.60 2.67 -7.47
CA ALA A 231 7.47 1.93 -8.38
C ALA A 231 8.80 2.66 -8.62
N VAL A 232 8.76 3.99 -8.81
CA VAL A 232 9.96 4.82 -8.99
C VAL A 232 10.88 4.68 -7.78
N HIS A 233 10.36 4.81 -6.58
CA HIS A 233 11.16 4.68 -5.36
C HIS A 233 11.65 3.25 -5.12
N LEU A 234 10.74 2.29 -5.16
CA LEU A 234 11.03 0.90 -4.77
C LEU A 234 12.01 0.21 -5.71
N PHE A 235 11.90 0.48 -7.02
CA PHE A 235 12.73 -0.17 -8.04
C PHE A 235 13.84 0.73 -8.59
N GLY A 236 13.94 1.99 -8.16
CA GLY A 236 15.01 2.90 -8.57
C GLY A 236 15.03 3.16 -10.07
N VAL A 237 13.86 3.27 -10.69
CA VAL A 237 13.69 3.60 -12.12
C VAL A 237 13.25 5.05 -12.30
N ALA A 238 13.52 5.64 -13.46
CA ALA A 238 13.01 6.97 -13.77
C ALA A 238 11.48 6.94 -13.98
N PRO A 239 10.75 8.02 -13.67
CA PRO A 239 9.30 8.09 -13.91
C PRO A 239 8.90 7.75 -15.34
N GLU A 240 9.73 8.11 -16.31
CA GLU A 240 9.55 7.85 -17.75
C GLU A 240 9.68 6.36 -18.11
N GLN A 241 10.30 5.57 -17.25
CA GLN A 241 10.40 4.12 -17.44
C GLN A 241 9.18 3.37 -16.89
N VAL A 242 8.21 4.04 -16.27
CA VAL A 242 6.98 3.43 -15.77
C VAL A 242 5.81 3.80 -16.69
N GLU A 243 5.38 2.85 -17.50
CA GLU A 243 4.23 3.00 -18.40
C GLU A 243 3.00 2.30 -17.81
N VAL A 244 1.90 3.05 -17.68
CA VAL A 244 0.63 2.49 -17.21
C VAL A 244 -0.13 1.84 -18.36
N VAL A 245 -0.58 0.60 -18.13
CA VAL A 245 -1.33 -0.21 -19.09
C VAL A 245 -2.65 -0.65 -18.48
N VAL A 246 -3.77 -0.26 -19.08
CA VAL A 246 -5.08 -0.73 -18.61
C VAL A 246 -5.29 -2.17 -19.05
N HIS A 247 -5.55 -3.05 -18.07
CA HIS A 247 -5.81 -4.48 -18.25
C HIS A 247 -7.05 -4.87 -17.44
N ARG A 248 -8.20 -4.91 -18.10
CA ARG A 248 -9.52 -5.03 -17.48
C ARG A 248 -9.74 -6.33 -16.72
N GLU A 249 -9.14 -7.41 -17.20
CA GLU A 249 -9.28 -8.74 -16.61
C GLU A 249 -8.53 -8.88 -15.28
N SER A 250 -7.57 -7.97 -15.00
CA SER A 250 -6.75 -7.94 -13.78
C SER A 250 -6.09 -9.30 -13.46
N MET A 251 -5.72 -10.05 -14.50
CA MET A 251 -5.05 -11.36 -14.37
C MET A 251 -3.53 -11.23 -14.45
N ILE A 252 -3.04 -10.29 -15.28
CA ILE A 252 -1.64 -9.85 -15.26
C ILE A 252 -1.55 -8.69 -14.29
N HIS A 253 -0.73 -8.86 -13.24
CA HIS A 253 -0.61 -7.87 -12.17
C HIS A 253 0.48 -6.82 -12.43
N SER A 254 1.41 -7.04 -13.29
CA SER A 254 2.34 -6.11 -13.97
C SER A 254 3.40 -6.88 -14.74
N MET A 255 4.22 -6.14 -15.50
CA MET A 255 5.23 -6.71 -16.39
C MET A 255 6.49 -5.85 -16.37
N VAL A 256 7.62 -6.45 -16.76
CA VAL A 256 8.88 -5.74 -17.02
C VAL A 256 9.32 -6.04 -18.44
N GLU A 257 9.58 -5.01 -19.22
CA GLU A 257 10.22 -5.12 -20.54
C GLU A 257 11.73 -4.88 -20.38
N TYR A 258 12.51 -5.77 -20.93
CA TYR A 258 13.96 -5.70 -20.94
C TYR A 258 14.50 -5.07 -22.23
N VAL A 259 15.80 -4.74 -22.25
CA VAL A 259 16.46 -4.05 -23.39
C VAL A 259 16.44 -4.84 -24.70
N ASP A 260 16.21 -6.16 -24.62
CA ASP A 260 16.01 -7.03 -25.79
C ASP A 260 14.54 -7.11 -26.27
N HIS A 261 13.67 -6.27 -25.67
CA HIS A 261 12.22 -6.24 -25.88
C HIS A 261 11.46 -7.48 -25.39
N SER A 262 12.10 -8.37 -24.66
CA SER A 262 11.39 -9.45 -23.94
C SER A 262 10.55 -8.87 -22.81
N ILE A 263 9.30 -9.33 -22.68
CA ILE A 263 8.41 -8.94 -21.58
C ILE A 263 8.21 -10.13 -20.65
N ILE A 264 8.52 -9.91 -19.36
CA ILE A 264 8.24 -10.89 -18.30
C ILE A 264 7.03 -10.39 -17.53
N ALA A 265 6.02 -11.23 -17.39
CA ALA A 265 4.76 -10.92 -16.74
C ALA A 265 4.50 -11.88 -15.56
N GLN A 266 3.99 -11.33 -14.47
CA GLN A 266 3.43 -12.16 -13.40
C GLN A 266 1.90 -12.13 -13.52
N MET A 267 1.28 -13.31 -13.45
CA MET A 267 -0.16 -13.44 -13.50
C MET A 267 -0.67 -14.44 -12.46
N SER A 268 -1.83 -14.15 -11.92
CA SER A 268 -2.60 -15.00 -11.01
C SER A 268 -4.04 -14.51 -10.93
N VAL A 269 -4.92 -15.27 -10.28
CA VAL A 269 -6.25 -14.74 -9.91
C VAL A 269 -6.10 -13.49 -9.03
N PRO A 270 -7.04 -12.53 -9.09
CA PRO A 270 -6.97 -11.29 -8.31
C PRO A 270 -7.29 -11.55 -6.82
N ASP A 271 -6.27 -11.98 -6.07
CA ASP A 271 -6.36 -12.27 -4.64
C ASP A 271 -5.08 -11.84 -3.94
N MET A 272 -5.19 -10.91 -2.99
CA MET A 272 -4.04 -10.35 -2.26
C MET A 272 -3.25 -11.38 -1.47
N ARG A 273 -3.85 -12.53 -1.12
CA ARG A 273 -3.14 -13.60 -0.41
C ARG A 273 -1.95 -14.16 -1.20
N HIS A 274 -1.97 -14.08 -2.54
CA HIS A 274 -0.80 -14.41 -3.36
C HIS A 274 0.41 -13.51 -3.03
N CYS A 275 0.18 -12.21 -2.97
CA CYS A 275 1.22 -11.22 -2.73
C CYS A 275 1.69 -11.25 -1.28
N VAL A 276 0.74 -11.32 -0.35
CA VAL A 276 1.02 -11.47 1.09
C VAL A 276 1.85 -12.73 1.34
N GLN A 277 1.41 -13.89 0.85
CA GLN A 277 2.15 -15.14 1.03
C GLN A 277 3.56 -15.05 0.47
N TYR A 278 3.72 -14.50 -0.75
CA TYR A 278 5.03 -14.36 -1.35
C TYR A 278 5.95 -13.44 -0.54
N ALA A 279 5.46 -12.30 -0.08
CA ALA A 279 6.23 -11.38 0.75
C ALA A 279 6.66 -12.02 2.09
N LEU A 280 5.73 -12.70 2.78
CA LEU A 280 6.02 -13.31 4.08
C LEU A 280 6.97 -14.53 4.00
N THR A 281 7.04 -15.19 2.86
CA THR A 281 7.81 -16.45 2.70
C THR A 281 9.01 -16.32 1.75
N HIS A 282 9.22 -15.13 1.18
CA HIS A 282 10.33 -14.86 0.28
C HIS A 282 11.68 -15.30 0.87
N PRO A 283 12.55 -15.97 0.08
CA PRO A 283 12.47 -16.19 -1.37
C PRO A 283 11.74 -17.47 -1.80
N ARG A 284 11.06 -18.16 -0.89
CA ARG A 284 10.38 -19.43 -1.17
C ARG A 284 8.96 -19.20 -1.70
N ARG A 285 8.51 -20.10 -2.60
CA ARG A 285 7.10 -20.21 -2.97
C ARG A 285 6.50 -21.39 -2.22
N LEU A 286 5.33 -21.17 -1.62
CA LEU A 286 4.60 -22.19 -0.89
C LEU A 286 3.44 -22.72 -1.72
N PRO A 287 3.01 -23.98 -1.46
CA PRO A 287 1.78 -24.49 -2.02
C PRO A 287 0.60 -23.58 -1.64
N ALA A 288 -0.25 -23.27 -2.61
CA ALA A 288 -1.43 -22.44 -2.39
C ALA A 288 -2.50 -23.17 -1.54
N GLY A 289 -2.40 -24.48 -1.42
CA GLY A 289 -3.41 -25.30 -0.74
C GLY A 289 -4.80 -25.12 -1.38
N ASP A 290 -5.84 -25.25 -0.56
CA ASP A 290 -7.22 -25.02 -0.99
C ASP A 290 -7.64 -23.54 -0.91
N THR A 291 -6.72 -22.65 -0.49
CA THR A 291 -7.04 -21.24 -0.22
C THR A 291 -6.98 -20.36 -1.44
N LEU A 292 -6.14 -20.70 -2.43
CA LEU A 292 -5.92 -19.92 -3.65
C LEU A 292 -6.18 -20.80 -4.87
N PRO A 293 -7.21 -20.49 -5.67
CA PRO A 293 -7.52 -21.29 -6.86
C PRO A 293 -6.44 -21.13 -7.93
N PRO A 294 -6.16 -22.17 -8.72
CA PRO A 294 -5.26 -22.03 -9.86
C PRO A 294 -5.88 -21.15 -10.96
N THR A 295 -5.02 -20.50 -11.73
CA THR A 295 -5.44 -19.74 -12.91
C THR A 295 -5.78 -20.71 -14.04
N ASP A 296 -7.03 -20.68 -14.52
CA ASP A 296 -7.46 -21.44 -15.69
C ASP A 296 -7.35 -20.58 -16.96
N LEU A 297 -6.27 -20.78 -17.72
CA LEU A 297 -6.02 -20.05 -18.96
C LEU A 297 -7.03 -20.36 -20.06
N PHE A 298 -7.63 -21.54 -20.07
CA PHE A 298 -8.62 -21.92 -21.08
C PHE A 298 -9.94 -21.19 -20.88
N SER A 299 -10.39 -21.08 -19.65
CA SER A 299 -11.59 -20.30 -19.30
C SER A 299 -11.37 -18.80 -19.49
N LEU A 300 -10.15 -18.30 -19.26
CA LEU A 300 -9.80 -16.91 -19.44
C LEU A 300 -9.87 -16.49 -20.93
N GLY A 301 -9.39 -17.31 -21.83
CA GLY A 301 -9.48 -17.19 -23.28
C GLY A 301 -8.66 -16.04 -23.89
N LYS A 302 -8.87 -14.78 -23.47
CA LYS A 302 -8.16 -13.62 -24.01
C LYS A 302 -7.80 -12.61 -22.90
N LEU A 303 -6.76 -11.86 -23.14
CA LEU A 303 -6.32 -10.71 -22.34
C LEU A 303 -6.38 -9.45 -23.20
N THR A 304 -6.81 -8.36 -22.62
CA THR A 304 -6.95 -7.08 -23.31
C THR A 304 -6.09 -5.99 -22.66
N PHE A 305 -5.55 -5.11 -23.50
CA PHE A 305 -4.70 -4.02 -23.07
C PHE A 305 -5.11 -2.73 -23.76
N ALA A 306 -5.10 -1.62 -23.01
CA ALA A 306 -5.41 -0.29 -23.54
C ALA A 306 -4.52 0.77 -22.87
N ARG A 307 -4.45 1.93 -23.50
CA ARG A 307 -3.81 3.11 -22.90
C ARG A 307 -4.78 3.77 -21.91
N PRO A 308 -4.29 4.31 -20.77
CA PRO A 308 -5.12 5.16 -19.92
C PRO A 308 -5.43 6.47 -20.63
N ASP A 309 -6.62 7.01 -20.39
CA ASP A 309 -7.03 8.33 -20.89
C ASP A 309 -6.63 9.41 -19.87
N GLY A 310 -5.50 10.08 -20.09
CA GLY A 310 -5.01 11.13 -19.21
C GLY A 310 -5.79 12.45 -19.29
N GLU A 311 -6.64 12.64 -20.31
CA GLU A 311 -7.51 13.83 -20.40
C GLU A 311 -8.77 13.64 -19.55
N ALA A 312 -9.37 12.45 -19.61
CA ALA A 312 -10.53 12.13 -18.77
C ALA A 312 -10.11 11.91 -17.28
N PHE A 313 -8.92 11.38 -17.03
CA PHE A 313 -8.39 11.05 -15.70
C PHE A 313 -7.08 11.78 -15.41
N PRO A 314 -7.11 13.10 -15.15
CA PRO A 314 -5.92 13.94 -15.07
C PRO A 314 -5.06 13.70 -13.81
N LEU A 315 -5.54 12.94 -12.80
CA LEU A 315 -4.76 12.64 -11.59
C LEU A 315 -3.59 11.71 -11.86
N LEU A 316 -3.67 10.84 -12.86
CA LEU A 316 -2.52 10.00 -13.23
C LEU A 316 -1.33 10.82 -13.79
N PRO A 317 -1.49 11.70 -14.80
CA PRO A 317 -0.40 12.58 -15.22
C PRO A 317 0.04 13.57 -14.12
N LEU A 318 -0.87 14.04 -13.24
CA LEU A 318 -0.50 14.87 -12.10
C LEU A 318 0.45 14.14 -11.13
N ALA A 319 0.17 12.88 -10.80
CA ALA A 319 1.04 12.09 -9.94
C ALA A 319 2.43 11.87 -10.57
N ALA A 320 2.49 11.64 -11.89
CA ALA A 320 3.75 11.53 -12.61
C ALA A 320 4.53 12.87 -12.62
N ASP A 321 3.84 14.00 -12.64
CA ASP A 321 4.48 15.32 -12.47
C ASP A 321 5.00 15.52 -11.04
N CYS A 322 4.20 15.16 -10.04
CA CYS A 322 4.58 15.29 -8.62
C CYS A 322 5.86 14.53 -8.30
N ILE A 323 6.03 13.29 -8.79
CA ILE A 323 7.28 12.53 -8.55
C ILE A 323 8.48 13.12 -9.29
N ARG A 324 8.32 13.73 -10.48
CA ARG A 324 9.41 14.45 -11.16
C ARG A 324 9.86 15.69 -10.39
N ARG A 325 8.91 16.37 -9.76
CA ARG A 325 9.20 17.56 -8.90
C ARG A 325 9.90 17.14 -7.62
N GLY A 326 9.58 15.94 -7.09
CA GLY A 326 10.22 15.37 -5.90
C GLY A 326 9.95 16.13 -4.61
N GLY A 327 10.79 15.91 -3.61
CA GLY A 327 10.70 16.56 -2.31
C GLY A 327 9.37 16.30 -1.61
N ALA A 328 8.72 17.37 -1.11
CA ALA A 328 7.45 17.30 -0.39
C ALA A 328 6.21 17.17 -1.31
N ILE A 329 6.36 17.37 -2.62
CA ILE A 329 5.21 17.44 -3.53
C ILE A 329 4.38 16.14 -3.56
N PRO A 330 4.97 14.94 -3.59
CA PRO A 330 4.18 13.72 -3.46
C PRO A 330 3.42 13.59 -2.12
N ALA A 331 3.96 14.13 -1.02
CA ALA A 331 3.27 14.17 0.27
C ALA A 331 2.09 15.14 0.24
N VAL A 332 2.25 16.30 -0.41
CA VAL A 332 1.15 17.25 -0.66
C VAL A 332 0.04 16.61 -1.48
N LEU A 333 0.39 15.89 -2.56
CA LEU A 333 -0.55 15.16 -3.40
C LEU A 333 -1.36 14.14 -2.57
N ASN A 334 -0.68 13.33 -1.75
CA ASN A 334 -1.35 12.33 -0.92
C ASN A 334 -2.30 12.97 0.11
N ALA A 335 -1.85 14.00 0.82
CA ALA A 335 -2.67 14.66 1.84
C ALA A 335 -3.90 15.35 1.21
N ALA A 336 -3.73 16.01 0.06
CA ALA A 336 -4.83 16.61 -0.70
C ALA A 336 -5.83 15.54 -1.13
N ASP A 337 -5.35 14.41 -1.64
CA ASP A 337 -6.22 13.30 -2.06
C ASP A 337 -7.01 12.72 -0.88
N GLU A 338 -6.38 12.46 0.26
CA GLU A 338 -7.08 11.94 1.45
C GLU A 338 -8.26 12.86 1.88
N GLU A 339 -8.04 14.19 1.94
CA GLU A 339 -9.07 15.14 2.37
C GLU A 339 -10.18 15.32 1.32
N VAL A 340 -9.82 15.40 0.05
CA VAL A 340 -10.77 15.60 -1.05
C VAL A 340 -11.63 14.35 -1.26
N VAL A 341 -11.02 13.17 -1.21
CA VAL A 341 -11.75 11.89 -1.31
C VAL A 341 -12.69 11.71 -0.11
N GLU A 342 -12.26 12.06 1.11
CA GLU A 342 -13.13 12.02 2.28
C GLU A 342 -14.32 12.99 2.14
N ALA A 343 -14.12 14.18 1.59
CA ALA A 343 -15.20 15.12 1.32
C ALA A 343 -16.20 14.58 0.28
N PHE A 344 -15.71 13.89 -0.76
CA PHE A 344 -16.56 13.20 -1.73
C PHE A 344 -17.34 12.04 -1.08
N LEU A 345 -16.69 11.22 -0.28
CA LEU A 345 -17.34 10.10 0.43
C LEU A 345 -18.41 10.58 1.41
N ARG A 346 -18.27 11.79 1.94
CA ARG A 346 -19.31 12.48 2.74
C ARG A 346 -20.31 13.26 1.89
N GLU A 347 -20.28 13.12 0.58
CA GLU A 347 -21.17 13.79 -0.38
C GLU A 347 -21.17 15.32 -0.26
N LYS A 348 -20.05 15.92 0.17
CA LYS A 348 -19.86 17.38 0.24
C LYS A 348 -19.46 18.00 -1.09
N ILE A 349 -18.87 17.23 -1.97
CA ILE A 349 -18.41 17.65 -3.30
C ILE A 349 -18.80 16.60 -4.36
N PRO A 350 -19.01 16.98 -5.62
CA PRO A 350 -19.22 16.02 -6.71
C PRO A 350 -17.91 15.30 -7.11
N PHE A 351 -18.02 14.14 -7.76
CA PHE A 351 -16.89 13.37 -8.27
C PHE A 351 -15.98 14.20 -9.19
N SER A 352 -16.58 15.01 -10.05
CA SER A 352 -15.87 15.85 -11.02
C SER A 352 -15.00 16.96 -10.39
N ALA A 353 -15.26 17.33 -9.12
CA ALA A 353 -14.43 18.31 -8.41
C ALA A 353 -13.13 17.70 -7.85
N ILE A 354 -13.05 16.37 -7.68
CA ILE A 354 -11.89 15.70 -7.07
C ILE A 354 -10.59 16.10 -7.78
N PRO A 355 -10.44 15.94 -9.11
CA PRO A 355 -9.17 16.23 -9.76
C PRO A 355 -8.76 17.71 -9.66
N GLU A 356 -9.73 18.61 -9.76
CA GLU A 356 -9.48 20.07 -9.70
C GLU A 356 -8.98 20.50 -8.34
N LEU A 357 -9.63 20.05 -7.25
CA LEU A 357 -9.27 20.42 -5.88
C LEU A 357 -7.90 19.89 -5.50
N ILE A 358 -7.57 18.66 -5.90
CA ILE A 358 -6.24 18.08 -5.67
C ILE A 358 -5.18 18.85 -6.45
N ALA A 359 -5.38 19.09 -7.74
CA ALA A 359 -4.41 19.79 -8.58
C ALA A 359 -4.16 21.21 -8.07
N ARG A 360 -5.21 21.93 -7.66
CA ARG A 360 -5.12 23.28 -7.10
C ARG A 360 -4.34 23.29 -5.77
N THR A 361 -4.57 22.31 -4.90
CA THR A 361 -3.82 22.19 -3.63
C THR A 361 -2.33 21.96 -3.90
N VAL A 362 -2.00 21.09 -4.86
CA VAL A 362 -0.61 20.80 -5.26
C VAL A 362 0.07 22.06 -5.83
N GLU A 363 -0.64 22.84 -6.61
CA GLU A 363 -0.08 24.06 -7.23
C GLU A 363 0.15 25.17 -6.22
N ASP A 364 -0.80 25.41 -5.30
CA ASP A 364 -0.66 26.42 -4.23
C ASP A 364 0.55 26.14 -3.31
N LEU A 365 0.94 24.88 -3.18
CA LEU A 365 2.06 24.44 -2.35
C LEU A 365 3.30 24.03 -3.16
N ALA A 366 3.36 24.41 -4.43
CA ALA A 366 4.43 24.07 -5.37
C ALA A 366 5.85 24.44 -4.91
N SER A 367 5.98 25.39 -3.98
CA SER A 367 7.27 25.85 -3.42
C SER A 367 7.83 24.94 -2.32
N LEU A 368 7.06 23.97 -1.81
CA LEU A 368 7.49 23.04 -0.78
C LEU A 368 8.34 21.92 -1.40
N SER A 369 9.60 22.21 -1.73
CA SER A 369 10.43 21.29 -2.52
C SER A 369 11.46 20.48 -1.73
N SER A 370 11.81 20.86 -0.49
CA SER A 370 12.88 20.16 0.25
C SER A 370 12.31 19.33 1.41
N VAL A 371 12.70 18.04 1.45
CA VAL A 371 12.40 17.13 2.54
C VAL A 371 13.71 16.48 2.99
N HIS A 372 14.03 16.60 4.27
CA HIS A 372 15.20 15.97 4.88
C HIS A 372 14.85 15.11 6.09
N THR A 373 13.66 15.33 6.67
CA THR A 373 13.22 14.66 7.90
C THR A 373 11.77 14.22 7.80
N TYR A 374 11.37 13.33 8.70
CA TYR A 374 9.98 12.95 8.89
C TYR A 374 9.10 14.17 9.24
N GLU A 375 9.64 15.09 10.05
CA GLU A 375 8.97 16.33 10.48
C GLU A 375 8.66 17.25 9.30
N ASP A 376 9.55 17.33 8.30
CA ASP A 376 9.33 18.12 7.08
C ASP A 376 8.15 17.55 6.28
N ILE A 377 8.08 16.23 6.13
CA ILE A 377 6.95 15.55 5.46
C ILE A 377 5.65 15.84 6.20
N MET A 378 5.64 15.71 7.52
CA MET A 378 4.44 15.95 8.33
C MET A 378 4.03 17.42 8.35
N ALA A 379 4.96 18.35 8.18
CA ALA A 379 4.65 19.78 8.00
C ALA A 379 3.98 20.04 6.66
N ALA A 380 4.48 19.44 5.58
CA ALA A 380 3.88 19.54 4.24
C ALA A 380 2.50 18.88 4.20
N ASP A 381 2.33 17.70 4.81
CA ASP A 381 1.04 17.00 4.94
C ASP A 381 0.00 17.91 5.64
N ARG A 382 0.35 18.53 6.78
CA ARG A 382 -0.57 19.45 7.47
C ARG A 382 -0.95 20.65 6.61
N ALA A 383 0.02 21.29 5.98
CA ALA A 383 -0.24 22.45 5.11
C ALA A 383 -1.17 22.07 3.94
N ALA A 384 -0.97 20.88 3.35
CA ALA A 384 -1.79 20.39 2.27
C ALA A 384 -3.24 20.11 2.72
N ARG A 385 -3.45 19.52 3.90
CA ARG A 385 -4.78 19.30 4.47
C ARG A 385 -5.51 20.62 4.72
N GLU A 386 -4.84 21.60 5.33
CA GLU A 386 -5.41 22.93 5.57
C GLU A 386 -5.80 23.65 4.26
N THR A 387 -4.93 23.57 3.24
CA THR A 387 -5.20 24.15 1.92
C THR A 387 -6.36 23.44 1.22
N ALA A 388 -6.37 22.09 1.23
CA ALA A 388 -7.45 21.30 0.66
C ALA A 388 -8.80 21.61 1.32
N HIS A 389 -8.86 21.73 2.64
CA HIS A 389 -10.08 22.13 3.36
C HIS A 389 -10.59 23.51 2.92
N THR A 390 -9.65 24.46 2.68
CA THR A 390 -10.02 25.79 2.18
C THR A 390 -10.65 25.69 0.80
N HIS A 391 -10.10 24.87 -0.10
CA HIS A 391 -10.66 24.66 -1.43
C HIS A 391 -11.99 23.92 -1.40
N ILE A 392 -12.12 22.87 -0.59
CA ILE A 392 -13.39 22.11 -0.41
C ILE A 392 -14.53 23.06 0.03
N ALA A 393 -14.23 24.04 0.89
CA ALA A 393 -15.24 24.98 1.36
C ALA A 393 -15.74 25.97 0.27
N THR A 394 -15.13 26.01 -0.90
CA THR A 394 -15.52 26.88 -2.03
C THR A 394 -16.43 26.19 -3.04
N VAL A 395 -16.67 24.88 -2.93
CA VAL A 395 -17.55 24.06 -3.78
C VAL A 395 -18.92 23.91 -3.14
#